data_86751d209ba140d7a76e8d13b89e1f25
#
_entry.id   86751d209ba140d7a76e8d13b89e1f25
#
_cell.length_a   1.000
_cell.length_b   1.000
_cell.length_c   1.000
_cell.angle_alpha   90.00
_cell.angle_beta   90.00
_cell.angle_gamma   90.00
#
_symmetry.space_group_name_H-M   'P 1'
#
loop_
_entity.id
_entity.type
_entity.pdbx_description
1 polymer ?
#
loop_
_entity_poly.entity_id
_entity_poly.type
_entity_poly.pdbx_seq_one_letter_code
_entity_poly.pdbx_strand_id
1 'polypeptide(L)'
;MAALALGLLQGTGSAEDPDLSWPPSSYTPPDHVGFVIQDSWVESSVIAVAMANTPDQCSSLSDPKCARLGNKHGWVIRRVAPPCGLALAWEECVESLSLVGEESSIGLAYTGQAPGLTFPSDEERGLPTGSTMSLFDDPESDSPDDGYAVYLGGWMRGPTAPPWRTGPFRLGELSLQVFRYRLVPHAQNTTSGICLWYTPTHCAQRRAFPEDRALKAAVRLHTSVTGWLGGRLEDPAIRVTPVPGVALNRVEVMAKPIELPLVAVSIPKSEATQEIRDYWADIQDRCGDVPCPMQVTWLESWSPRVSDVLRVYAPFVGDTATRVIPTWSVVPLTNAFQNPCLKSKEQLLGLVTTNATVFNARQPEFSGGSLRYQVAALHHLPGGEVFRGSYDLVMRSETARCLYGFTDAPIRAEIRVTSEDGVDQAVSTSLSESKGWLRLSARGFHFSRPTIAVKLTSESRDRVLVCTKGEKTKKVTGVKPKCPKGWSPVRP
;
A
#
# COMPACT_ATOMS: atom_id res chain seq x y z
N MET A 1 -5.97 48.76 -47.34
CA MET A 1 -5.16 48.17 -46.24
C MET A 1 -6.13 47.66 -45.20
N ALA A 2 -6.40 46.37 -45.22
CA ALA A 2 -7.26 45.69 -44.24
C ALA A 2 -6.36 44.81 -43.36
N ALA A 3 -6.33 45.11 -42.07
CA ALA A 3 -5.59 44.34 -41.08
C ALA A 3 -6.49 43.18 -40.60
N LEU A 4 -6.08 41.95 -40.88
CA LEU A 4 -6.66 40.75 -40.30
C LEU A 4 -6.17 40.62 -38.85
N ALA A 5 -7.09 40.71 -37.90
CA ALA A 5 -6.85 40.29 -36.52
C ALA A 5 -7.02 38.74 -36.40
N LEU A 6 -5.92 38.04 -36.22
CA LEU A 6 -5.96 36.63 -35.78
C LEU A 6 -6.32 36.58 -34.31
N GLY A 7 -7.54 36.20 -34.02
CA GLY A 7 -7.95 35.79 -32.65
C GLY A 7 -7.33 34.45 -32.31
N LEU A 8 -6.39 34.43 -31.39
CA LEU A 8 -5.93 33.24 -30.69
C LEU A 8 -7.05 32.80 -29.75
N LEU A 9 -7.83 31.82 -30.16
CA LEU A 9 -8.64 31.03 -29.27
C LEU A 9 -7.67 30.13 -28.47
N GLN A 10 -7.34 30.58 -27.27
CA GLN A 10 -6.79 29.68 -26.26
C GLN A 10 -7.92 28.75 -25.84
N GLY A 11 -7.94 27.57 -26.46
CA GLY A 11 -8.70 26.45 -25.95
C GLY A 11 -8.09 26.07 -24.59
N THR A 12 -8.85 26.29 -23.54
CA THR A 12 -8.63 25.59 -22.26
C THR A 12 -8.97 24.12 -22.51
N GLY A 13 -7.99 23.38 -23.02
CA GLY A 13 -8.07 21.93 -23.05
C GLY A 13 -8.10 21.47 -21.58
N SER A 14 -9.25 21.01 -21.14
CA SER A 14 -9.28 20.10 -19.99
C SER A 14 -8.27 19.00 -20.32
N ALA A 15 -7.31 18.77 -19.43
CA ALA A 15 -6.44 17.62 -19.53
C ALA A 15 -7.37 16.41 -19.67
N GLU A 16 -7.39 15.80 -20.84
CA GLU A 16 -8.10 14.54 -21.03
C GLU A 16 -7.51 13.58 -19.99
N ASP A 17 -8.37 13.01 -19.16
CA ASP A 17 -7.98 11.94 -18.25
C ASP A 17 -7.18 10.93 -19.08
N PRO A 18 -5.97 10.54 -18.64
CA PRO A 18 -5.17 9.60 -19.37
C PRO A 18 -6.02 8.37 -19.65
N ASP A 19 -6.03 7.92 -20.90
CA ASP A 19 -6.83 6.76 -21.32
C ASP A 19 -6.46 5.58 -20.40
N LEU A 20 -7.27 5.38 -19.37
CA LEU A 20 -7.13 4.30 -18.41
C LEU A 20 -7.60 2.97 -19.02
N SER A 21 -7.98 2.93 -20.31
CA SER A 21 -8.33 1.72 -21.04
C SER A 21 -7.07 0.84 -21.15
N TRP A 22 -6.98 -0.11 -20.27
CA TRP A 22 -5.91 -1.09 -20.27
C TRP A 22 -6.26 -2.23 -21.23
N PRO A 23 -5.25 -2.88 -21.87
CA PRO A 23 -5.53 -3.89 -22.85
C PRO A 23 -6.58 -4.85 -22.32
N PRO A 24 -7.54 -5.25 -23.15
CA PRO A 24 -8.63 -6.09 -22.73
C PRO A 24 -8.07 -7.24 -21.92
N SER A 25 -8.52 -7.32 -20.68
CA SER A 25 -8.00 -8.14 -19.60
C SER A 25 -7.94 -9.65 -19.90
N SER A 26 -8.26 -10.06 -21.10
CA SER A 26 -8.52 -11.46 -21.42
C SER A 26 -7.88 -11.99 -22.71
N TYR A 27 -7.15 -11.19 -23.47
CA TYR A 27 -6.69 -11.71 -24.76
C TYR A 27 -5.22 -11.41 -25.06
N THR A 28 -4.35 -12.31 -24.61
CA THR A 28 -3.06 -12.51 -25.28
C THR A 28 -3.27 -13.53 -26.39
N PRO A 29 -2.87 -13.25 -27.64
CA PRO A 29 -2.97 -14.21 -28.72
C PRO A 29 -2.34 -15.56 -28.34
N PRO A 30 -2.82 -16.70 -28.83
CA PRO A 30 -2.31 -18.03 -28.49
C PRO A 30 -0.83 -18.24 -28.75
N ASP A 31 -0.26 -17.46 -29.67
CA ASP A 31 1.15 -17.44 -30.07
C ASP A 31 2.00 -16.40 -29.30
N HIS A 32 1.42 -15.72 -28.31
CA HIS A 32 2.12 -14.75 -27.47
C HIS A 32 2.28 -15.25 -26.03
N VAL A 33 3.27 -14.69 -25.35
CA VAL A 33 3.46 -14.71 -23.90
C VAL A 33 3.45 -13.28 -23.41
N GLY A 34 2.90 -13.05 -22.24
CA GLY A 34 2.84 -11.70 -21.73
C GLY A 34 2.73 -11.66 -20.22
N PHE A 35 2.88 -10.48 -19.65
CA PHE A 35 2.55 -10.25 -18.26
C PHE A 35 2.03 -8.83 -18.04
N VAL A 36 1.31 -8.67 -16.96
CA VAL A 36 0.81 -7.38 -16.48
C VAL A 36 1.11 -7.29 -15.00
N ILE A 37 1.68 -6.18 -14.57
CA ILE A 37 1.79 -5.87 -13.15
C ILE A 37 0.51 -5.17 -12.73
N GLN A 38 -0.20 -5.78 -11.78
CA GLN A 38 -1.41 -5.24 -11.20
C GLN A 38 -1.13 -4.83 -9.75
N ASP A 39 -1.49 -3.61 -9.40
CA ASP A 39 -1.25 -3.08 -8.05
C ASP A 39 -2.48 -3.15 -7.14
N SER A 40 -3.65 -3.14 -7.70
CA SER A 40 -4.89 -3.10 -6.94
C SER A 40 -5.89 -4.12 -7.42
N TRP A 41 -6.41 -4.86 -6.49
CA TRP A 41 -7.49 -5.80 -6.71
C TRP A 41 -8.69 -5.37 -5.88
N VAL A 42 -9.81 -5.11 -6.52
CA VAL A 42 -11.06 -4.76 -5.86
C VAL A 42 -12.07 -5.86 -6.12
N GLU A 43 -12.61 -6.44 -5.06
CA GLU A 43 -13.54 -7.55 -5.15
C GLU A 43 -14.69 -7.36 -4.16
N SER A 44 -15.84 -7.98 -4.47
CA SER A 44 -16.96 -8.05 -3.54
C SER A 44 -16.71 -9.09 -2.44
N SER A 45 -17.49 -9.00 -1.35
CA SER A 45 -17.49 -10.04 -0.31
C SER A 45 -18.07 -11.35 -0.84
N VAL A 46 -17.38 -12.45 -0.57
CA VAL A 46 -17.77 -13.80 -1.02
C VAL A 46 -17.48 -14.83 0.06
N ILE A 47 -18.42 -15.73 0.27
CA ILE A 47 -18.19 -17.01 0.96
C ILE A 47 -18.15 -18.09 -0.12
N ALA A 48 -17.10 -18.89 -0.17
CA ALA A 48 -16.92 -19.96 -1.14
C ALA A 48 -16.23 -21.19 -0.50
N VAL A 49 -16.27 -22.31 -1.20
CA VAL A 49 -15.57 -23.54 -0.78
C VAL A 49 -14.22 -23.65 -1.48
N ALA A 50 -13.17 -24.04 -0.74
CA ALA A 50 -11.78 -23.98 -1.18
C ALA A 50 -11.40 -24.86 -2.39
N MET A 51 -12.26 -25.80 -2.84
CA MET A 51 -11.91 -26.84 -3.83
C MET A 51 -12.77 -26.83 -5.12
N ALA A 52 -13.58 -25.82 -5.36
CA ALA A 52 -14.36 -25.77 -6.60
C ALA A 52 -13.61 -24.97 -7.68
N ASN A 53 -13.44 -25.55 -8.86
CA ASN A 53 -12.88 -24.85 -10.04
C ASN A 53 -13.72 -23.63 -10.47
N THR A 54 -14.98 -23.59 -10.06
CA THR A 54 -15.87 -22.45 -10.01
C THR A 54 -16.48 -22.45 -8.61
N PRO A 55 -15.99 -21.62 -7.67
CA PRO A 55 -16.51 -21.66 -6.31
C PRO A 55 -17.99 -21.27 -6.33
N ASP A 56 -18.86 -22.22 -5.97
CA ASP A 56 -20.25 -21.92 -5.68
C ASP A 56 -20.28 -20.84 -4.60
N GLN A 57 -20.80 -19.68 -4.93
CA GLN A 57 -20.94 -18.59 -4.00
C GLN A 57 -22.08 -18.90 -3.03
N CYS A 58 -21.80 -18.71 -1.75
CA CYS A 58 -22.71 -19.03 -0.66
C CYS A 58 -23.25 -17.73 -0.05
N SER A 59 -24.52 -17.72 0.26
CA SER A 59 -25.17 -16.59 0.95
C SER A 59 -24.83 -16.54 2.45
N SER A 60 -24.41 -17.66 3.03
CA SER A 60 -24.00 -17.80 4.44
C SER A 60 -23.19 -19.07 4.65
N LEU A 61 -22.56 -19.24 5.82
CA LEU A 61 -21.88 -20.49 6.19
C LEU A 61 -22.82 -21.67 6.35
N SER A 62 -24.10 -21.44 6.59
CA SER A 62 -25.16 -22.46 6.69
C SER A 62 -25.89 -22.73 5.37
N ASP A 63 -25.53 -22.07 4.29
CA ASP A 63 -26.10 -22.29 2.96
C ASP A 63 -25.96 -23.77 2.58
N PRO A 64 -27.07 -24.52 2.32
CA PRO A 64 -27.03 -25.95 2.04
C PRO A 64 -26.17 -26.33 0.84
N LYS A 65 -26.01 -25.44 -0.14
CA LYS A 65 -25.14 -25.65 -1.30
C LYS A 65 -23.68 -25.83 -0.89
N CYS A 66 -23.25 -25.07 0.10
CA CYS A 66 -21.85 -24.95 0.49
C CYS A 66 -21.52 -25.64 1.82
N ALA A 67 -22.46 -25.72 2.76
CA ALA A 67 -22.19 -26.22 4.10
C ALA A 67 -21.55 -27.60 4.13
N ARG A 68 -22.06 -28.55 3.32
CA ARG A 68 -21.53 -29.92 3.25
C ARG A 68 -20.12 -29.99 2.68
N LEU A 69 -19.81 -29.16 1.70
CA LEU A 69 -18.49 -29.11 1.05
C LEU A 69 -17.51 -28.30 1.89
N GLY A 70 -17.93 -27.18 2.47
CA GLY A 70 -17.11 -26.37 3.36
C GLY A 70 -16.63 -27.13 4.59
N ASN A 71 -17.47 -28.00 5.15
CA ASN A 71 -17.11 -28.87 6.26
C ASN A 71 -16.06 -29.94 5.90
N LYS A 72 -15.89 -30.26 4.62
CA LYS A 72 -14.90 -31.23 4.12
C LYS A 72 -13.59 -30.57 3.67
N HIS A 73 -13.69 -29.41 3.02
CA HIS A 73 -12.59 -28.81 2.27
C HIS A 73 -12.14 -27.45 2.81
N GLY A 74 -12.85 -26.92 3.82
CA GLY A 74 -12.64 -25.58 4.36
C GLY A 74 -13.31 -24.48 3.52
N TRP A 75 -13.33 -23.30 4.09
CA TRP A 75 -14.00 -22.15 3.52
C TRP A 75 -12.95 -21.12 3.06
N VAL A 76 -13.21 -20.49 1.93
CA VAL A 76 -12.53 -19.30 1.47
C VAL A 76 -13.49 -18.14 1.63
N ILE A 77 -13.15 -17.22 2.49
CA ILE A 77 -13.97 -16.04 2.77
C ILE A 77 -13.19 -14.82 2.37
N ARG A 78 -13.71 -14.11 1.37
CA ARG A 78 -13.27 -12.77 1.02
C ARG A 78 -14.24 -11.79 1.65
N ARG A 79 -13.73 -10.84 2.38
CA ARG A 79 -14.52 -9.84 3.09
C ARG A 79 -14.09 -8.45 2.70
N VAL A 80 -15.07 -7.60 2.43
CA VAL A 80 -14.94 -6.14 2.43
C VAL A 80 -15.64 -5.63 3.69
N ALA A 81 -14.96 -4.83 4.49
CA ALA A 81 -15.51 -4.30 5.72
C ALA A 81 -16.55 -3.21 5.46
N PRO A 82 -17.66 -3.18 6.21
CA PRO A 82 -18.69 -2.15 6.09
C PRO A 82 -18.22 -0.78 6.59
N PRO A 83 -18.96 0.31 6.33
CA PRO A 83 -18.80 1.55 7.08
C PRO A 83 -19.19 1.32 8.55
N CYS A 84 -18.54 2.03 9.49
CA CYS A 84 -18.72 1.81 10.92
C CYS A 84 -20.15 2.05 11.41
N GLY A 85 -20.95 2.82 10.68
CA GLY A 85 -22.38 3.01 10.99
C GLY A 85 -23.25 1.77 10.73
N LEU A 86 -22.73 0.79 9.96
CA LEU A 86 -23.42 -0.48 9.63
C LEU A 86 -22.73 -1.70 10.23
N ALA A 87 -21.55 -1.53 10.82
CA ALA A 87 -20.78 -2.59 11.43
C ALA A 87 -21.26 -2.88 12.87
N LEU A 88 -21.09 -4.11 13.31
CA LEU A 88 -21.20 -4.44 14.73
C LEU A 88 -20.02 -3.84 15.52
N ALA A 89 -20.20 -3.63 16.82
CA ALA A 89 -19.22 -2.92 17.65
C ALA A 89 -17.80 -3.55 17.65
N TRP A 90 -17.72 -4.85 17.41
CA TRP A 90 -16.48 -5.63 17.40
C TRP A 90 -15.87 -5.84 15.99
N GLU A 91 -16.54 -5.36 14.95
CA GLU A 91 -16.12 -5.56 13.56
C GLU A 91 -15.18 -4.46 13.09
N GLU A 92 -14.23 -4.84 12.24
CA GLU A 92 -13.45 -3.89 11.46
C GLU A 92 -14.37 -3.13 10.51
N CYS A 93 -14.10 -1.83 10.33
CA CYS A 93 -14.96 -0.97 9.53
C CYS A 93 -14.24 0.27 9.01
N VAL A 94 -14.80 0.87 7.97
CA VAL A 94 -14.40 2.18 7.44
C VAL A 94 -15.09 3.26 8.27
N GLU A 95 -14.30 4.13 8.94
CA GLU A 95 -14.86 5.16 9.82
C GLU A 95 -15.09 6.48 9.09
N SER A 96 -14.10 6.97 8.35
CA SER A 96 -14.19 8.23 7.62
C SER A 96 -13.13 8.38 6.54
N LEU A 97 -13.43 9.27 5.59
CA LEU A 97 -12.50 9.78 4.60
C LEU A 97 -12.50 11.30 4.62
N SER A 98 -11.36 11.93 4.39
CA SER A 98 -11.24 13.39 4.31
C SER A 98 -10.20 13.78 3.26
N LEU A 99 -10.44 14.90 2.58
CA LEU A 99 -9.43 15.62 1.80
C LEU A 99 -8.69 16.61 2.71
N VAL A 100 -7.38 16.65 2.61
CA VAL A 100 -6.52 17.49 3.44
C VAL A 100 -5.66 18.36 2.54
N GLY A 101 -5.88 19.66 2.58
CA GLY A 101 -5.02 20.68 1.97
C GLY A 101 -4.06 21.28 3.00
N GLU A 102 -3.32 22.32 2.62
CA GLU A 102 -2.34 22.96 3.50
C GLU A 102 -2.98 23.57 4.76
N GLU A 103 -4.10 24.27 4.61
CA GLU A 103 -4.78 24.98 5.71
C GLU A 103 -6.18 24.44 6.03
N SER A 104 -6.68 23.45 5.26
CA SER A 104 -8.04 22.97 5.38
C SER A 104 -8.12 21.44 5.42
N SER A 105 -9.15 20.92 6.07
CA SER A 105 -9.51 19.51 6.00
C SER A 105 -11.01 19.39 5.82
N ILE A 106 -11.44 18.75 4.74
CA ILE A 106 -12.84 18.56 4.38
C ILE A 106 -13.18 17.09 4.64
N GLY A 107 -14.10 16.83 5.58
CA GLY A 107 -14.67 15.50 5.78
C GLY A 107 -15.64 15.17 4.65
N LEU A 108 -15.47 14.01 4.02
CA LEU A 108 -16.36 13.55 2.95
C LEU A 108 -17.60 12.90 3.56
N ALA A 109 -18.76 13.19 3.00
CA ALA A 109 -19.99 12.58 3.44
C ALA A 109 -20.14 11.16 2.87
N TYR A 110 -20.52 10.21 3.72
CA TYR A 110 -20.83 8.86 3.28
C TYR A 110 -22.13 8.88 2.47
N THR A 111 -22.10 8.33 1.24
CA THR A 111 -23.22 8.35 0.30
C THR A 111 -23.85 6.98 0.07
N GLY A 112 -23.17 5.90 0.45
CA GLY A 112 -23.69 4.55 0.27
C GLY A 112 -22.59 3.50 0.08
N GLN A 113 -22.96 2.39 -0.54
CA GLN A 113 -22.08 1.27 -0.84
C GLN A 113 -22.10 0.96 -2.33
N ALA A 114 -20.93 0.56 -2.86
CA ALA A 114 -20.85 0.09 -4.24
C ALA A 114 -21.72 -1.16 -4.45
N PRO A 115 -22.27 -1.37 -5.64
CA PRO A 115 -22.93 -2.62 -5.97
C PRO A 115 -21.96 -3.81 -5.83
N GLY A 116 -22.49 -4.94 -5.38
CA GLY A 116 -21.69 -6.16 -5.26
C GLY A 116 -22.30 -7.18 -4.29
N LEU A 117 -21.58 -8.27 -4.10
CA LEU A 117 -22.00 -9.34 -3.21
C LEU A 117 -21.72 -8.97 -1.75
N THR A 118 -22.63 -9.38 -0.88
CA THR A 118 -22.55 -9.19 0.57
C THR A 118 -22.97 -10.48 1.28
N PHE A 119 -22.64 -10.60 2.56
CA PHE A 119 -23.16 -11.65 3.42
C PHE A 119 -23.36 -11.13 4.84
N PRO A 120 -24.34 -11.68 5.59
CA PRO A 120 -24.59 -11.27 6.96
C PRO A 120 -23.48 -11.78 7.89
N SER A 121 -23.34 -11.13 9.04
CA SER A 121 -22.53 -11.63 10.13
C SER A 121 -23.10 -12.94 10.70
N ASP A 122 -22.22 -13.76 11.28
CA ASP A 122 -22.55 -14.94 12.06
C ASP A 122 -21.73 -14.88 13.37
N GLU A 123 -22.34 -14.29 14.40
CA GLU A 123 -21.66 -14.07 15.69
C GLU A 123 -21.27 -15.38 16.37
N GLU A 124 -22.09 -16.43 16.23
CA GLU A 124 -21.82 -17.75 16.82
C GLU A 124 -20.50 -18.33 16.27
N ARG A 125 -20.25 -18.12 14.98
CA ARG A 125 -19.04 -18.58 14.30
C ARG A 125 -17.94 -17.50 14.21
N GLY A 126 -18.20 -16.32 14.75
CA GLY A 126 -17.27 -15.19 14.70
C GLY A 126 -17.03 -14.65 13.28
N LEU A 127 -17.98 -14.84 12.37
CA LEU A 127 -17.94 -14.28 11.02
C LEU A 127 -18.47 -12.84 11.05
N PRO A 128 -17.65 -11.84 10.74
CA PRO A 128 -18.12 -10.47 10.62
C PRO A 128 -18.88 -10.25 9.30
N THR A 129 -19.67 -9.17 9.25
CA THR A 129 -20.42 -8.75 8.06
C THR A 129 -19.52 -8.57 6.84
N GLY A 130 -19.88 -9.21 5.73
CA GLY A 130 -19.26 -8.97 4.42
C GLY A 130 -20.06 -7.92 3.64
N SER A 131 -19.39 -6.85 3.25
CA SER A 131 -19.95 -5.67 2.60
C SER A 131 -19.35 -5.46 1.20
N THR A 132 -19.48 -4.26 0.68
CA THR A 132 -18.82 -3.74 -0.51
C THR A 132 -18.10 -2.44 -0.19
N MET A 133 -17.45 -1.80 -1.16
CA MET A 133 -16.76 -0.53 -0.94
C MET A 133 -17.69 0.53 -0.38
N SER A 134 -17.18 1.28 0.60
CA SER A 134 -17.88 2.46 1.14
C SER A 134 -17.70 3.64 0.19
N LEU A 135 -18.80 4.29 -0.19
CA LEU A 135 -18.81 5.43 -1.10
C LEU A 135 -18.94 6.74 -0.34
N PHE A 136 -18.24 7.74 -0.83
CA PHE A 136 -18.22 9.09 -0.29
C PHE A 136 -18.40 10.10 -1.42
N ASP A 137 -18.95 11.27 -1.09
CA ASP A 137 -19.08 12.39 -2.02
C ASP A 137 -17.71 12.94 -2.48
N ASP A 138 -17.73 13.70 -3.56
CA ASP A 138 -16.60 14.53 -3.99
C ASP A 138 -17.01 16.01 -3.94
N PRO A 139 -16.78 16.71 -2.81
CA PRO A 139 -17.22 18.09 -2.64
C PRO A 139 -16.45 19.08 -3.53
N GLU A 140 -15.40 18.65 -4.21
CA GLU A 140 -14.64 19.46 -5.17
C GLU A 140 -15.09 19.22 -6.61
N SER A 141 -16.11 18.37 -6.84
CA SER A 141 -16.72 18.14 -8.15
C SER A 141 -18.15 18.69 -8.22
N ASP A 142 -18.47 19.31 -9.34
CA ASP A 142 -19.85 19.75 -9.64
C ASP A 142 -20.74 18.61 -10.18
N SER A 143 -20.15 17.42 -10.43
CA SER A 143 -20.88 16.27 -10.95
C SER A 143 -21.34 15.32 -9.84
N PRO A 144 -22.63 14.98 -9.76
CA PRO A 144 -23.13 13.98 -8.81
C PRO A 144 -22.63 12.55 -9.12
N ASP A 145 -22.05 12.33 -10.30
CA ASP A 145 -21.49 11.06 -10.73
C ASP A 145 -20.06 10.84 -10.22
N ASP A 146 -19.42 11.87 -9.69
CA ASP A 146 -18.09 11.81 -9.10
C ASP A 146 -18.14 11.47 -7.61
N GLY A 147 -17.14 10.74 -7.15
CA GLY A 147 -17.03 10.38 -5.74
C GLY A 147 -15.74 9.67 -5.39
N TYR A 148 -15.66 9.30 -4.13
CA TYR A 148 -14.58 8.48 -3.60
C TYR A 148 -15.11 7.13 -3.12
N ALA A 149 -14.32 6.09 -3.31
CA ALA A 149 -14.61 4.75 -2.82
C ALA A 149 -13.48 4.27 -1.92
N VAL A 150 -13.82 3.72 -0.77
CA VAL A 150 -12.86 3.11 0.17
C VAL A 150 -13.10 1.61 0.19
N TYR A 151 -12.06 0.88 -0.18
CA TYR A 151 -11.98 -0.56 -0.05
C TYR A 151 -11.16 -0.90 1.19
N LEU A 152 -11.76 -1.55 2.17
CA LEU A 152 -11.08 -2.18 3.29
C LEU A 152 -11.42 -3.66 3.23
N GLY A 153 -10.57 -4.45 2.61
CA GLY A 153 -10.90 -5.83 2.33
C GLY A 153 -9.72 -6.77 2.45
N GLY A 154 -10.03 -8.05 2.46
CA GLY A 154 -9.02 -9.09 2.54
C GLY A 154 -9.61 -10.48 2.65
N TRP A 155 -8.74 -11.47 2.72
CA TRP A 155 -9.10 -12.86 2.86
C TRP A 155 -9.16 -13.25 4.33
N MET A 156 -10.17 -14.05 4.66
CA MET A 156 -10.30 -14.73 5.93
C MET A 156 -10.26 -16.22 5.65
N ARG A 157 -9.54 -16.98 6.45
CA ARG A 157 -9.66 -18.43 6.39
C ARG A 157 -10.86 -18.85 7.22
N GLY A 158 -11.81 -19.51 6.57
CA GLY A 158 -12.88 -20.20 7.27
C GLY A 158 -12.33 -21.30 8.16
N PRO A 159 -13.10 -21.70 9.16
CA PRO A 159 -12.74 -22.77 10.07
C PRO A 159 -12.62 -24.11 9.31
N THR A 160 -11.58 -24.87 9.63
CA THR A 160 -11.33 -26.18 9.03
C THR A 160 -11.82 -27.34 9.90
N ALA A 161 -12.26 -27.07 11.15
CA ALA A 161 -12.77 -28.05 12.10
C ALA A 161 -13.68 -27.43 13.17
N PRO A 162 -14.64 -28.16 13.75
CA PRO A 162 -15.43 -27.68 14.89
C PRO A 162 -14.59 -27.45 16.17
N PRO A 163 -14.92 -26.47 17.01
CA PRO A 163 -15.99 -25.49 16.80
C PRO A 163 -15.56 -24.44 15.76
N TRP A 164 -16.38 -24.29 14.73
CA TRP A 164 -16.14 -23.39 13.63
C TRP A 164 -16.11 -21.92 14.11
N ARG A 165 -14.93 -21.34 14.17
CA ARG A 165 -14.77 -19.90 14.42
C ARG A 165 -13.90 -19.30 13.34
N THR A 166 -14.43 -18.30 12.66
CA THR A 166 -13.63 -17.39 11.85
C THR A 166 -12.84 -16.50 12.79
N GLY A 167 -11.60 -16.27 12.46
CA GLY A 167 -10.82 -15.25 13.16
C GLY A 167 -10.98 -13.86 12.53
N PRO A 168 -10.43 -12.81 13.13
CA PRO A 168 -10.27 -11.51 12.49
C PRO A 168 -9.46 -11.64 11.20
N PHE A 169 -9.46 -10.58 10.37
CA PHE A 169 -8.59 -10.54 9.19
C PHE A 169 -7.17 -10.98 9.54
N ARG A 170 -6.64 -11.90 8.74
CA ARG A 170 -5.21 -12.22 8.84
C ARG A 170 -4.42 -11.16 8.11
N LEU A 171 -3.36 -10.71 8.75
CA LEU A 171 -2.48 -9.62 8.32
C LEU A 171 -1.93 -9.76 6.89
N GLY A 172 -1.72 -10.96 6.37
CA GLY A 172 -1.10 -11.17 5.07
C GLY A 172 -1.95 -10.80 3.85
N GLU A 173 -3.22 -10.40 4.07
CA GLU A 173 -4.20 -10.31 2.99
C GLU A 173 -5.12 -9.08 3.11
N LEU A 174 -4.91 -8.22 4.12
CA LEU A 174 -5.66 -6.99 4.29
C LEU A 174 -5.19 -5.92 3.28
N SER A 175 -6.11 -5.20 2.66
CA SER A 175 -5.82 -4.05 1.82
C SER A 175 -6.76 -2.90 2.16
N LEU A 176 -6.20 -1.72 2.39
CA LEU A 176 -6.92 -0.47 2.47
C LEU A 176 -6.59 0.33 1.20
N GLN A 177 -7.58 0.63 0.38
CA GLN A 177 -7.40 1.39 -0.85
C GLN A 177 -8.44 2.49 -0.95
N VAL A 178 -8.05 3.62 -1.49
CA VAL A 178 -8.94 4.74 -1.82
C VAL A 178 -8.89 4.97 -3.31
N PHE A 179 -10.04 5.17 -3.91
CA PHE A 179 -10.21 5.48 -5.31
C PHE A 179 -11.02 6.75 -5.46
N ARG A 180 -10.69 7.60 -6.41
CA ARG A 180 -11.60 8.59 -6.95
C ARG A 180 -12.24 8.01 -8.21
N TYR A 181 -13.54 8.18 -8.39
CA TYR A 181 -14.26 7.59 -9.51
C TYR A 181 -15.24 8.59 -10.16
N ARG A 182 -15.63 8.28 -11.37
CA ARG A 182 -16.81 8.84 -12.06
C ARG A 182 -17.68 7.73 -12.58
N LEU A 183 -18.98 7.84 -12.39
CA LEU A 183 -19.95 6.97 -13.04
C LEU A 183 -20.09 7.41 -14.50
N VAL A 184 -19.73 6.53 -15.43
CA VAL A 184 -19.88 6.76 -16.87
C VAL A 184 -20.86 5.76 -17.46
N PRO A 185 -21.64 6.13 -18.50
CA PRO A 185 -22.50 5.19 -19.19
C PRO A 185 -21.69 4.01 -19.73
N HIS A 186 -22.22 2.81 -19.56
CA HIS A 186 -21.55 1.57 -19.94
C HIS A 186 -22.37 0.84 -21.00
N ALA A 187 -21.78 0.58 -22.17
CA ALA A 187 -22.36 -0.31 -23.14
C ALA A 187 -22.10 -1.77 -22.73
N GLN A 188 -23.11 -2.63 -22.76
CA GLN A 188 -23.10 -4.00 -22.22
C GLN A 188 -21.98 -4.93 -22.74
N ASN A 189 -21.17 -4.51 -23.70
CA ASN A 189 -20.10 -5.31 -24.31
C ASN A 189 -18.68 -4.79 -24.05
N THR A 190 -18.48 -3.82 -23.16
CA THR A 190 -17.14 -3.32 -22.84
C THR A 190 -16.55 -4.09 -21.64
N THR A 191 -15.75 -5.09 -21.91
CA THR A 191 -14.90 -5.77 -20.94
C THR A 191 -13.67 -4.91 -20.63
N SER A 192 -13.86 -3.74 -20.02
CA SER A 192 -12.72 -2.91 -19.68
C SER A 192 -12.32 -3.13 -18.22
N GLY A 193 -11.10 -3.54 -17.97
CA GLY A 193 -10.51 -3.63 -16.62
C GLY A 193 -10.31 -2.28 -15.92
N ILE A 194 -11.09 -1.27 -16.30
CA ILE A 194 -11.02 0.10 -15.83
C ILE A 194 -12.00 0.36 -14.71
N CYS A 195 -13.10 -0.36 -14.68
CA CYS A 195 -14.20 -0.10 -13.78
C CYS A 195 -13.94 -0.72 -12.42
N LEU A 196 -14.08 0.06 -11.37
CA LEU A 196 -14.06 -0.43 -9.99
C LEU A 196 -15.25 -1.35 -9.70
N TRP A 197 -16.43 -1.01 -10.27
CA TRP A 197 -17.61 -1.84 -10.30
C TRP A 197 -18.49 -1.50 -11.50
N TYR A 198 -19.44 -2.39 -11.76
CA TYR A 198 -20.42 -2.22 -12.84
C TYR A 198 -21.84 -2.22 -12.29
N THR A 199 -22.70 -1.44 -12.92
CA THR A 199 -24.15 -1.57 -12.87
C THR A 199 -24.64 -1.96 -14.28
N PRO A 200 -25.92 -2.30 -14.49
CA PRO A 200 -26.44 -2.55 -15.83
C PRO A 200 -26.27 -1.37 -16.81
N THR A 201 -26.11 -0.15 -16.29
CA THR A 201 -26.10 1.08 -17.10
C THR A 201 -24.84 1.91 -16.95
N HIS A 202 -24.04 1.70 -15.92
CA HIS A 202 -22.87 2.53 -15.63
C HIS A 202 -21.67 1.69 -15.18
N CYS A 203 -20.50 2.25 -15.40
CA CYS A 203 -19.21 1.80 -14.92
C CYS A 203 -18.63 2.89 -14.01
N ALA A 204 -18.14 2.51 -12.85
CA ALA A 204 -17.38 3.40 -11.99
C ALA A 204 -15.91 3.45 -12.45
N GLN A 205 -15.61 4.39 -13.31
CA GLN A 205 -14.29 4.58 -13.89
C GLN A 205 -13.37 5.31 -12.90
N ARG A 206 -12.13 4.85 -12.74
CA ARG A 206 -11.11 5.55 -11.93
C ARG A 206 -10.80 6.91 -12.50
N ARG A 207 -10.52 7.86 -11.59
CA ARG A 207 -10.09 9.22 -11.90
C ARG A 207 -8.81 9.58 -11.16
N ALA A 208 -8.07 10.55 -11.71
CA ALA A 208 -6.95 11.17 -11.02
C ALA A 208 -7.42 11.83 -9.72
N PHE A 209 -6.57 11.80 -8.71
CA PHE A 209 -6.78 12.57 -7.48
C PHE A 209 -6.42 14.03 -7.70
N PRO A 210 -6.96 14.97 -6.90
CA PRO A 210 -6.50 16.35 -6.91
C PRO A 210 -5.02 16.43 -6.49
N GLU A 211 -4.21 17.16 -7.23
CA GLU A 211 -2.74 17.23 -7.06
C GLU A 211 -2.32 17.88 -5.72
N ASP A 212 -3.10 18.82 -5.23
CA ASP A 212 -2.82 19.62 -4.03
C ASP A 212 -3.44 19.04 -2.75
N ARG A 213 -4.03 17.85 -2.81
CA ARG A 213 -4.71 17.20 -1.70
C ARG A 213 -4.01 15.94 -1.22
N ALA A 214 -3.94 15.80 0.10
CA ALA A 214 -3.73 14.51 0.74
C ALA A 214 -5.08 13.89 1.10
N LEU A 215 -5.11 12.58 1.17
CA LEU A 215 -6.26 11.82 1.68
C LEU A 215 -5.98 11.36 3.10
N LYS A 216 -6.97 11.45 3.98
CA LYS A 216 -6.93 10.91 5.32
C LYS A 216 -8.05 9.89 5.47
N ALA A 217 -7.69 8.62 5.47
CA ALA A 217 -8.61 7.52 5.75
C ALA A 217 -8.50 7.10 7.21
N ALA A 218 -9.63 6.94 7.88
CA ALA A 218 -9.72 6.37 9.21
C ALA A 218 -10.50 5.06 9.15
N VAL A 219 -9.92 4.00 9.72
CA VAL A 219 -10.52 2.67 9.78
C VAL A 219 -10.37 2.10 11.19
N ARG A 220 -11.26 1.18 11.55
CA ARG A 220 -11.08 0.36 12.76
C ARG A 220 -10.60 -1.02 12.35
N LEU A 221 -9.47 -1.43 12.90
CA LEU A 221 -8.84 -2.73 12.65
C LEU A 221 -8.70 -3.50 13.94
N HIS A 222 -8.83 -4.82 13.87
CA HIS A 222 -8.61 -5.68 15.02
C HIS A 222 -7.19 -5.49 15.59
N THR A 223 -7.04 -5.60 16.91
CA THR A 223 -5.75 -5.43 17.60
C THR A 223 -4.68 -6.45 17.19
N SER A 224 -5.07 -7.54 16.51
CA SER A 224 -4.12 -8.50 15.90
C SER A 224 -3.42 -7.96 14.64
N VAL A 225 -3.89 -6.83 14.07
CA VAL A 225 -3.21 -6.13 12.97
C VAL A 225 -2.00 -5.40 13.57
N THR A 226 -0.85 -6.03 13.48
CA THR A 226 0.40 -5.61 14.13
C THR A 226 1.57 -5.68 13.15
N GLY A 227 2.74 -5.18 13.55
CA GLY A 227 3.94 -5.25 12.73
C GLY A 227 4.05 -4.11 11.72
N TRP A 228 4.29 -4.42 10.45
CA TRP A 228 4.60 -3.44 9.42
C TRP A 228 3.54 -3.35 8.33
N LEU A 229 3.30 -2.14 7.87
CA LEU A 229 2.51 -1.85 6.69
C LEU A 229 3.42 -1.38 5.55
N GLY A 230 3.01 -1.66 4.33
CA GLY A 230 3.55 -1.07 3.12
C GLY A 230 2.47 -0.30 2.38
N GLY A 231 2.85 0.58 1.44
CA GLY A 231 1.83 1.35 0.72
C GLY A 231 2.33 2.07 -0.52
N ARG A 232 1.36 2.49 -1.30
CA ARG A 232 1.46 3.35 -2.47
C ARG A 232 1.02 4.75 -2.08
N LEU A 233 1.88 5.46 -1.40
CA LEU A 233 1.60 6.75 -0.76
C LEU A 233 2.84 7.63 -0.79
N GLU A 234 2.64 8.93 -0.72
CA GLU A 234 3.71 9.92 -0.51
C GLU A 234 3.41 10.78 0.73
N ASP A 235 4.46 11.14 1.47
CA ASP A 235 4.40 11.91 2.71
C ASP A 235 3.43 11.34 3.76
N PRO A 236 3.49 10.04 4.09
CA PRO A 236 2.53 9.42 4.95
C PRO A 236 2.66 9.84 6.41
N ALA A 237 1.50 9.95 7.07
CA ALA A 237 1.38 10.06 8.51
C ALA A 237 0.43 9.00 9.01
N ILE A 238 0.81 8.28 10.05
CA ILE A 238 -0.03 7.26 10.70
C ILE A 238 -0.31 7.63 12.16
N ARG A 239 -1.53 7.37 12.59
CA ARG A 239 -1.94 7.46 13.99
C ARG A 239 -2.73 6.22 14.37
N VAL A 240 -2.42 5.64 15.51
CA VAL A 240 -3.09 4.45 16.05
C VAL A 240 -3.57 4.76 17.46
N THR A 241 -4.87 4.57 17.70
CA THR A 241 -5.49 4.77 19.02
C THR A 241 -6.42 3.60 19.35
N PRO A 242 -6.32 3.01 20.56
CA PRO A 242 -7.26 1.98 20.97
C PRO A 242 -8.70 2.47 20.97
N VAL A 243 -9.65 1.61 20.57
CA VAL A 243 -11.07 1.87 20.69
C VAL A 243 -11.53 1.33 22.05
N PRO A 244 -12.10 2.16 22.95
CA PRO A 244 -12.48 1.72 24.28
C PRO A 244 -13.49 0.57 24.26
N GLY A 245 -13.28 -0.44 25.11
CA GLY A 245 -14.22 -1.54 25.35
C GLY A 245 -14.25 -2.65 24.30
N VAL A 246 -13.47 -2.55 23.21
CA VAL A 246 -13.40 -3.58 22.15
C VAL A 246 -11.96 -3.84 21.70
N ALA A 247 -11.75 -5.01 21.11
CA ALA A 247 -10.40 -5.39 20.62
C ALA A 247 -10.08 -4.76 19.24
N LEU A 248 -10.31 -3.45 19.12
CA LEU A 248 -10.07 -2.69 17.90
C LEU A 248 -9.14 -1.51 18.17
N ASN A 249 -8.34 -1.18 17.16
CA ASN A 249 -7.59 0.07 17.05
C ASN A 249 -8.18 0.94 15.95
N ARG A 250 -8.36 2.22 16.21
CA ARG A 250 -8.60 3.23 15.20
C ARG A 250 -7.26 3.58 14.55
N VAL A 251 -7.14 3.32 13.27
CA VAL A 251 -5.95 3.59 12.46
C VAL A 251 -6.28 4.69 11.47
N GLU A 252 -5.59 5.81 11.59
CA GLU A 252 -5.65 6.91 10.62
C GLU A 252 -4.39 6.91 9.78
N VAL A 253 -4.55 6.92 8.46
CA VAL A 253 -3.47 7.12 7.51
C VAL A 253 -3.77 8.37 6.72
N MET A 254 -2.85 9.33 6.73
CA MET A 254 -2.92 10.55 5.94
C MET A 254 -1.72 10.59 5.01
N ALA A 255 -1.95 10.73 3.70
CA ALA A 255 -0.89 10.75 2.71
C ALA A 255 -1.38 11.33 1.39
N LYS A 256 -0.46 11.81 0.57
CA LYS A 256 -0.74 12.12 -0.83
C LYS A 256 -0.88 10.84 -1.64
N PRO A 257 -1.81 10.78 -2.61
CA PRO A 257 -1.82 9.76 -3.63
C PRO A 257 -0.56 9.84 -4.49
N ILE A 258 -0.25 8.77 -5.17
CA ILE A 258 0.86 8.71 -6.12
C ILE A 258 0.35 8.33 -7.50
N GLU A 259 1.12 8.67 -8.51
CA GLU A 259 1.02 8.08 -9.83
C GLU A 259 1.95 6.87 -9.90
N LEU A 260 1.35 5.69 -10.13
CA LEU A 260 2.06 4.42 -10.17
C LEU A 260 2.30 3.99 -11.61
N PRO A 261 3.57 3.92 -12.06
CA PRO A 261 3.88 3.39 -13.37
C PRO A 261 3.68 1.87 -13.40
N LEU A 262 2.94 1.40 -14.37
CA LEU A 262 2.64 -0.02 -14.58
C LEU A 262 3.21 -0.50 -15.91
N VAL A 263 3.37 -1.81 -16.02
CA VAL A 263 3.87 -2.48 -17.20
C VAL A 263 2.87 -3.54 -17.64
N ALA A 264 2.58 -3.52 -18.93
CA ALA A 264 2.01 -4.69 -19.59
C ALA A 264 2.73 -4.90 -20.91
N VAL A 265 2.99 -6.13 -21.19
CA VAL A 265 3.68 -6.53 -22.40
C VAL A 265 3.12 -7.85 -22.89
N SER A 266 2.99 -7.93 -24.21
CA SER A 266 2.65 -9.16 -24.92
C SER A 266 3.69 -9.36 -26.01
N ILE A 267 4.36 -10.50 -26.00
CA ILE A 267 5.52 -10.80 -26.85
C ILE A 267 5.20 -12.07 -27.66
N PRO A 268 5.43 -12.09 -28.99
CA PRO A 268 5.35 -13.33 -29.75
C PRO A 268 6.25 -14.41 -29.13
N LYS A 269 5.77 -15.63 -29.01
CA LYS A 269 6.55 -16.75 -28.46
C LYS A 269 7.86 -16.99 -29.21
N SER A 270 7.91 -16.63 -30.51
CA SER A 270 9.12 -16.69 -31.32
C SER A 270 10.19 -15.71 -30.88
N GLU A 271 9.81 -14.58 -30.30
CA GLU A 271 10.71 -13.52 -29.82
C GLU A 271 11.04 -13.67 -28.33
N ALA A 272 10.33 -14.53 -27.60
CA ALA A 272 10.56 -14.76 -26.19
C ALA A 272 11.94 -15.34 -25.95
N THR A 273 12.69 -14.76 -25.01
CA THR A 273 13.98 -15.31 -24.55
C THR A 273 13.78 -16.65 -23.82
N GLN A 274 14.84 -17.42 -23.61
CA GLN A 274 14.75 -18.66 -22.84
C GLN A 274 14.28 -18.38 -21.41
N GLU A 275 14.74 -17.29 -20.78
CA GLU A 275 14.34 -16.89 -19.43
C GLU A 275 12.83 -16.60 -19.35
N ILE A 276 12.24 -15.96 -20.36
CA ILE A 276 10.78 -15.75 -20.44
C ILE A 276 10.05 -17.08 -20.59
N ARG A 277 10.55 -17.98 -21.43
CA ARG A 277 9.93 -19.30 -21.62
C ARG A 277 9.96 -20.14 -20.34
N ASP A 278 11.06 -20.13 -19.62
CA ASP A 278 11.22 -20.86 -18.37
C ASP A 278 10.28 -20.29 -17.29
N TYR A 279 10.19 -18.97 -17.19
CA TYR A 279 9.25 -18.31 -16.29
C TYR A 279 7.79 -18.65 -16.63
N TRP A 280 7.45 -18.69 -17.90
CA TRP A 280 6.13 -19.04 -18.38
C TRP A 280 5.79 -20.51 -18.11
N ALA A 281 6.74 -21.43 -18.31
CA ALA A 281 6.60 -22.84 -17.97
C ALA A 281 6.32 -23.03 -16.48
N ASP A 282 7.05 -22.36 -15.58
CA ASP A 282 6.79 -22.39 -14.13
C ASP A 282 5.38 -21.93 -13.74
N ILE A 283 4.78 -21.03 -14.53
CA ILE A 283 3.39 -20.63 -14.31
C ILE A 283 2.41 -21.69 -14.79
N GLN A 284 2.63 -22.28 -15.96
CA GLN A 284 1.81 -23.36 -16.49
C GLN A 284 1.82 -24.58 -15.56
N ASP A 285 2.97 -24.93 -15.02
CA ASP A 285 3.12 -26.03 -14.07
C ASP A 285 2.28 -25.84 -12.79
N ARG A 286 2.10 -24.57 -12.36
CA ARG A 286 1.24 -24.26 -11.19
C ARG A 286 -0.25 -24.39 -11.47
N CYS A 287 -0.66 -24.31 -12.71
CA CYS A 287 -2.05 -24.45 -13.11
C CYS A 287 -2.45 -25.94 -13.21
N GLY A 288 -1.48 -26.87 -13.14
CA GLY A 288 -1.69 -28.31 -13.27
C GLY A 288 -2.32 -28.69 -14.61
N ASP A 289 -3.20 -29.70 -14.59
CA ASP A 289 -3.90 -30.19 -15.77
C ASP A 289 -4.98 -29.23 -16.33
N VAL A 290 -5.24 -28.14 -15.61
CA VAL A 290 -6.16 -27.08 -16.06
C VAL A 290 -5.38 -26.11 -16.91
N PRO A 291 -5.73 -25.91 -18.21
CA PRO A 291 -5.11 -24.86 -19.00
C PRO A 291 -5.25 -23.53 -18.25
N CYS A 292 -4.14 -22.84 -18.01
CA CYS A 292 -4.22 -21.49 -17.47
C CYS A 292 -5.04 -20.64 -18.48
N PRO A 293 -6.21 -20.17 -18.10
CA PRO A 293 -7.12 -19.51 -19.04
C PRO A 293 -6.57 -18.18 -19.54
N MET A 294 -5.49 -17.69 -18.93
CA MET A 294 -4.85 -16.44 -19.30
C MET A 294 -3.41 -16.67 -19.74
N GLN A 295 -3.11 -16.31 -20.96
CA GLN A 295 -1.75 -16.27 -21.47
C GLN A 295 -0.98 -15.01 -21.00
N VAL A 296 -1.60 -14.22 -20.12
CA VAL A 296 -1.03 -13.07 -19.43
C VAL A 296 -0.99 -13.38 -17.94
N THR A 297 0.17 -13.28 -17.36
CA THR A 297 0.33 -13.47 -15.91
C THR A 297 0.06 -12.16 -15.19
N TRP A 298 -0.89 -12.19 -14.28
CA TRP A 298 -1.13 -11.11 -13.35
C TRP A 298 -0.20 -11.28 -12.15
N LEU A 299 0.65 -10.29 -11.91
CA LEU A 299 1.56 -10.27 -10.79
C LEU A 299 1.24 -9.10 -9.88
N GLU A 300 1.08 -9.41 -8.62
CA GLU A 300 0.92 -8.38 -7.61
C GLU A 300 2.25 -7.65 -7.39
N SER A 301 2.21 -6.33 -7.35
CA SER A 301 3.39 -5.48 -7.26
C SER A 301 4.24 -5.69 -6.00
N TRP A 302 3.68 -6.39 -5.00
CA TRP A 302 4.37 -6.76 -3.76
C TRP A 302 4.97 -8.18 -3.78
N SER A 303 4.86 -8.91 -4.88
CA SER A 303 5.48 -10.24 -4.99
C SER A 303 6.98 -10.16 -5.12
N PRO A 304 7.77 -10.92 -4.35
CA PRO A 304 9.24 -10.94 -4.47
C PRO A 304 9.76 -11.30 -5.87
N ARG A 305 8.97 -12.02 -6.66
CA ARG A 305 9.32 -12.43 -8.03
C ARG A 305 9.13 -11.34 -9.06
N VAL A 306 8.33 -10.31 -8.76
CA VAL A 306 7.98 -9.28 -9.74
C VAL A 306 9.19 -8.45 -10.15
N SER A 307 10.14 -8.22 -9.24
CA SER A 307 11.37 -7.50 -9.59
C SER A 307 12.20 -8.23 -10.64
N ASP A 308 12.25 -9.57 -10.59
CA ASP A 308 12.98 -10.37 -11.58
C ASP A 308 12.24 -10.37 -12.90
N VAL A 309 10.93 -10.53 -12.88
CA VAL A 309 10.08 -10.46 -14.07
C VAL A 309 10.16 -9.10 -14.73
N LEU A 310 10.10 -8.01 -13.96
CA LEU A 310 10.25 -6.65 -14.49
C LEU A 310 11.58 -6.51 -15.27
N ARG A 311 12.70 -7.00 -14.73
CA ARG A 311 13.99 -6.99 -15.40
C ARG A 311 13.97 -7.73 -16.75
N VAL A 312 13.32 -8.88 -16.77
CA VAL A 312 13.29 -9.75 -17.98
C VAL A 312 12.46 -9.11 -19.10
N TYR A 313 11.40 -8.39 -18.75
CA TYR A 313 10.49 -7.78 -19.73
C TYR A 313 10.83 -6.32 -20.06
N ALA A 314 11.60 -5.62 -19.23
CA ALA A 314 11.96 -4.22 -19.45
C ALA A 314 12.52 -3.94 -20.87
N PRO A 315 13.38 -4.78 -21.48
CA PRO A 315 13.87 -4.55 -22.83
C PRO A 315 12.78 -4.51 -23.91
N PHE A 316 11.69 -5.24 -23.73
CA PHE A 316 10.59 -5.31 -24.71
C PHE A 316 9.64 -4.09 -24.66
N VAL A 317 9.73 -3.30 -23.61
CA VAL A 317 8.98 -2.03 -23.48
C VAL A 317 9.90 -0.81 -23.52
N GLY A 318 11.17 -0.99 -23.93
CA GLY A 318 12.15 0.08 -24.01
C GLY A 318 12.42 0.77 -22.67
N ASP A 319 12.36 0.01 -21.56
CA ASP A 319 12.49 0.52 -20.19
C ASP A 319 11.54 1.70 -19.87
N THR A 320 10.35 1.65 -20.49
CA THR A 320 9.32 2.67 -20.38
C THR A 320 8.03 2.04 -19.85
N ALA A 321 7.42 2.66 -18.87
CA ALA A 321 6.12 2.24 -18.36
C ALA A 321 5.07 2.32 -19.47
N THR A 322 4.18 1.36 -19.51
CA THR A 322 3.13 1.32 -20.53
C THR A 322 1.91 2.14 -20.15
N ARG A 323 1.78 2.44 -18.87
CA ARG A 323 0.73 3.33 -18.34
C ARG A 323 1.06 3.82 -16.92
N VAL A 324 0.30 4.81 -16.47
CA VAL A 324 0.32 5.30 -15.08
C VAL A 324 -1.08 5.23 -14.50
N ILE A 325 -1.22 4.83 -13.25
CA ILE A 325 -2.51 4.85 -12.55
C ILE A 325 -2.43 5.65 -11.25
N PRO A 326 -3.45 6.47 -10.94
CA PRO A 326 -3.56 7.13 -9.65
C PRO A 326 -3.82 6.09 -8.57
N THR A 327 -3.00 6.09 -7.52
CA THR A 327 -3.06 5.04 -6.48
C THR A 327 -2.92 5.64 -5.09
N TRP A 328 -3.74 5.15 -4.17
CA TRP A 328 -3.63 5.36 -2.74
C TRP A 328 -3.94 4.03 -2.04
N SER A 329 -2.93 3.36 -1.51
CA SER A 329 -3.13 2.03 -0.92
C SER A 329 -2.18 1.73 0.23
N VAL A 330 -2.67 0.89 1.16
CA VAL A 330 -1.91 0.35 2.31
C VAL A 330 -2.19 -1.14 2.42
N VAL A 331 -1.12 -1.91 2.57
CA VAL A 331 -1.18 -3.37 2.74
C VAL A 331 -0.26 -3.80 3.88
N PRO A 332 -0.53 -4.90 4.59
CA PRO A 332 0.41 -5.45 5.55
C PRO A 332 1.64 -6.02 4.87
N LEU A 333 2.80 -5.82 5.49
CA LEU A 333 4.04 -6.47 5.08
C LEU A 333 4.27 -7.75 5.90
N THR A 334 4.82 -8.78 5.26
CA THR A 334 5.11 -10.03 5.95
C THR A 334 6.30 -9.88 6.90
N ASN A 335 6.16 -10.43 8.10
CA ASN A 335 7.22 -10.44 9.11
C ASN A 335 8.21 -11.58 8.80
N ALA A 336 9.22 -11.30 8.00
CA ALA A 336 10.19 -12.31 7.54
C ALA A 336 11.45 -12.40 8.40
N PHE A 337 11.78 -11.37 9.18
CA PHE A 337 13.06 -11.26 9.88
C PHE A 337 12.96 -11.59 11.37
N GLN A 338 14.06 -12.16 11.90
CA GLN A 338 14.13 -12.63 13.30
C GLN A 338 14.42 -11.52 14.32
N ASN A 339 14.77 -10.28 13.88
CA ASN A 339 15.13 -9.20 14.78
C ASN A 339 13.95 -8.85 15.71
N PRO A 340 14.12 -8.97 17.05
CA PRO A 340 13.03 -8.75 17.99
C PRO A 340 12.50 -7.30 17.98
N CYS A 341 13.32 -6.30 17.64
CA CYS A 341 12.88 -4.92 17.54
C CYS A 341 11.94 -4.66 16.36
N LEU A 342 11.98 -5.52 15.34
CA LEU A 342 11.12 -5.43 14.15
C LEU A 342 9.87 -6.32 14.24
N LYS A 343 9.67 -7.00 15.37
CA LYS A 343 8.51 -7.84 15.64
C LYS A 343 7.66 -7.23 16.72
N SER A 344 6.36 -7.20 16.51
CA SER A 344 5.39 -6.97 17.57
C SER A 344 4.19 -7.87 17.34
N LYS A 345 3.63 -8.40 18.42
CA LYS A 345 2.33 -9.06 18.42
C LYS A 345 1.23 -8.17 18.98
N GLU A 346 1.57 -6.96 19.38
CA GLU A 346 0.69 -6.07 20.15
C GLU A 346 0.40 -4.74 19.44
N GLN A 347 1.28 -4.31 18.52
CA GLN A 347 1.15 -3.00 17.90
C GLN A 347 1.73 -2.90 16.49
N LEU A 348 1.25 -1.92 15.73
CA LEU A 348 1.85 -1.50 14.47
C LEU A 348 3.19 -0.81 14.75
N LEU A 349 4.24 -1.23 14.07
CA LEU A 349 5.61 -0.74 14.22
C LEU A 349 5.98 0.33 13.21
N GLY A 350 5.44 0.25 12.01
CA GLY A 350 5.77 1.19 10.95
C GLY A 350 5.00 1.01 9.66
N LEU A 351 5.23 1.96 8.75
CA LEU A 351 4.69 2.04 7.41
C LEU A 351 5.83 2.41 6.46
N VAL A 352 5.99 1.64 5.38
CA VAL A 352 6.94 1.89 4.30
C VAL A 352 6.17 2.19 3.04
N THR A 353 6.45 3.31 2.38
CA THR A 353 5.75 3.67 1.14
C THR A 353 6.70 4.07 0.03
N THR A 354 6.26 3.87 -1.21
CA THR A 354 7.03 4.16 -2.42
C THR A 354 6.10 4.32 -3.62
N ASN A 355 6.54 5.07 -4.63
CA ASN A 355 5.90 5.15 -5.93
C ASN A 355 6.51 4.15 -6.95
N ALA A 356 7.44 3.29 -6.55
CA ALA A 356 8.04 2.29 -7.42
C ALA A 356 7.01 1.26 -7.92
N THR A 357 7.13 0.80 -9.15
CA THR A 357 6.27 -0.26 -9.71
C THR A 357 6.26 -1.51 -8.83
N VAL A 358 7.42 -1.87 -8.30
CA VAL A 358 7.62 -3.05 -7.45
C VAL A 358 8.30 -2.66 -6.15
N PHE A 359 7.86 -3.25 -5.06
CA PHE A 359 8.52 -3.13 -3.75
C PHE A 359 8.55 -4.48 -3.03
N ASN A 360 9.47 -4.59 -2.08
CA ASN A 360 9.60 -5.82 -1.30
C ASN A 360 8.38 -5.98 -0.37
N ALA A 361 7.66 -7.08 -0.51
CA ALA A 361 6.49 -7.40 0.33
C ALA A 361 6.83 -7.73 1.80
N ARG A 362 8.10 -7.60 2.19
CA ARG A 362 8.57 -7.87 3.54
C ARG A 362 8.89 -6.55 4.25
N GLN A 363 8.89 -6.59 5.57
CA GLN A 363 9.38 -5.47 6.38
C GLN A 363 10.83 -5.08 6.00
N PRO A 364 11.27 -3.83 6.27
CA PRO A 364 12.67 -3.46 6.07
C PRO A 364 13.61 -4.39 6.83
N GLU A 365 14.70 -4.80 6.18
CA GLU A 365 15.72 -5.65 6.76
C GLU A 365 16.75 -4.81 7.52
N PHE A 366 17.04 -5.15 8.78
CA PHE A 366 18.12 -4.53 9.54
C PHE A 366 19.40 -5.35 9.38
N SER A 367 20.32 -4.84 8.58
CA SER A 367 21.60 -5.50 8.26
C SER A 367 22.73 -4.47 8.14
N GLY A 368 23.91 -4.82 8.67
CA GLY A 368 25.08 -3.93 8.62
C GLY A 368 24.86 -2.57 9.30
N GLY A 369 24.04 -2.50 10.33
CA GLY A 369 23.73 -1.26 11.04
C GLY A 369 22.82 -0.29 10.28
N SER A 370 22.12 -0.77 9.25
CA SER A 370 21.18 0.01 8.45
C SER A 370 19.90 -0.77 8.21
N LEU A 371 18.76 -0.06 8.13
CA LEU A 371 17.52 -0.60 7.56
C LEU A 371 17.62 -0.54 6.05
N ARG A 372 17.40 -1.67 5.39
CA ARG A 372 17.48 -1.81 3.93
C ARG A 372 16.11 -2.17 3.36
N TYR A 373 15.80 -1.59 2.22
CA TYR A 373 14.58 -1.84 1.49
C TYR A 373 14.84 -1.80 -0.02
N GLN A 374 14.23 -2.74 -0.76
CA GLN A 374 14.41 -2.86 -2.20
C GLN A 374 13.14 -2.46 -2.93
N VAL A 375 13.32 -1.68 -3.98
CA VAL A 375 12.26 -1.22 -4.88
C VAL A 375 12.74 -1.37 -6.32
N ALA A 376 11.82 -1.43 -7.28
CA ALA A 376 12.15 -1.46 -8.70
C ALA A 376 11.02 -0.80 -9.52
N ALA A 377 11.40 -0.08 -10.57
CA ALA A 377 10.51 0.42 -11.59
C ALA A 377 11.27 0.59 -12.90
N LEU A 378 10.54 0.89 -13.97
CA LEU A 378 11.14 1.31 -15.25
C LEU A 378 11.65 2.75 -15.14
N HIS A 379 12.63 3.09 -15.97
CA HIS A 379 13.26 4.42 -15.91
C HIS A 379 12.38 5.54 -16.47
N HIS A 380 11.45 5.23 -17.37
CA HIS A 380 10.65 6.24 -18.06
C HIS A 380 9.15 6.03 -17.87
N LEU A 381 8.43 7.14 -17.81
CA LEU A 381 6.98 7.18 -17.92
C LEU A 381 6.54 6.99 -19.38
N PRO A 382 5.25 6.74 -19.65
CA PRO A 382 4.74 6.52 -21.03
C PRO A 382 5.09 7.64 -22.02
N GLY A 383 5.25 8.89 -21.53
CA GLY A 383 5.69 10.04 -22.32
C GLY A 383 7.20 10.14 -22.58
N GLY A 384 8.00 9.17 -22.08
CA GLY A 384 9.46 9.20 -22.18
C GLY A 384 10.15 10.05 -21.11
N GLU A 385 9.41 10.67 -20.20
CA GLU A 385 9.96 11.40 -19.07
C GLU A 385 10.65 10.46 -18.10
N VAL A 386 11.76 10.92 -17.50
CA VAL A 386 12.49 10.14 -16.49
C VAL A 386 11.66 10.03 -15.23
N PHE A 387 11.31 8.81 -14.86
CA PHE A 387 10.58 8.54 -13.63
C PHE A 387 11.47 8.72 -12.40
N ARG A 388 10.99 9.48 -11.43
CA ARG A 388 11.69 9.80 -10.19
C ARG A 388 11.07 9.06 -9.01
N GLY A 389 11.94 8.37 -8.28
CA GLY A 389 11.55 7.57 -7.14
C GLY A 389 11.24 8.39 -5.89
N SER A 390 10.27 7.92 -5.14
CA SER A 390 9.96 8.33 -3.77
C SER A 390 9.98 7.14 -2.82
N TYR A 391 10.44 7.39 -1.60
CA TYR A 391 10.46 6.42 -0.52
C TYR A 391 10.20 7.13 0.80
N ASP A 392 9.28 6.60 1.58
CA ASP A 392 9.01 7.05 2.94
C ASP A 392 9.08 5.88 3.92
N LEU A 393 9.66 6.14 5.07
CA LEU A 393 9.67 5.24 6.21
C LEU A 393 9.11 5.99 7.43
N VAL A 394 7.96 5.53 7.90
CA VAL A 394 7.38 5.97 9.17
C VAL A 394 7.49 4.83 10.15
N MET A 395 8.15 5.02 11.28
CA MET A 395 8.33 3.97 12.27
C MET A 395 8.21 4.52 13.69
N ARG A 396 7.84 3.66 14.63
CA ARG A 396 7.85 4.06 16.04
C ARG A 396 9.25 4.44 16.48
N SER A 397 9.36 5.56 17.18
CA SER A 397 10.65 6.02 17.71
C SER A 397 11.31 5.00 18.64
N GLU A 398 10.52 4.26 19.40
CA GLU A 398 11.01 3.18 20.27
C GLU A 398 11.60 2.01 19.44
N THR A 399 11.00 1.67 18.29
CA THR A 399 11.56 0.66 17.38
C THR A 399 12.91 1.10 16.83
N ALA A 400 13.04 2.37 16.43
CA ALA A 400 14.31 2.93 15.98
C ALA A 400 15.37 2.86 17.09
N ARG A 401 15.00 3.26 18.30
CA ARG A 401 15.93 3.23 19.46
C ARG A 401 16.34 1.81 19.82
N CYS A 402 15.41 0.85 19.74
CA CYS A 402 15.71 -0.57 19.95
C CYS A 402 16.73 -1.09 18.93
N LEU A 403 16.53 -0.82 17.63
CA LEU A 403 17.38 -1.29 16.55
C LEU A 403 18.82 -0.76 16.67
N TYR A 404 18.96 0.51 17.02
CA TYR A 404 20.25 1.22 17.00
C TYR A 404 20.88 1.36 18.40
N GLY A 405 20.25 0.82 19.44
CA GLY A 405 20.83 0.72 20.78
C GLY A 405 20.99 2.06 21.51
N PHE A 406 20.18 3.08 21.20
CA PHE A 406 20.19 4.35 21.93
C PHE A 406 18.81 4.70 22.50
N THR A 407 18.76 5.48 23.59
CA THR A 407 17.50 5.76 24.32
C THR A 407 16.93 7.14 24.01
N ASP A 408 17.52 8.21 24.54
CA ASP A 408 16.89 9.55 24.58
C ASP A 408 17.56 10.59 23.69
N ALA A 409 18.58 10.21 22.92
CA ALA A 409 19.30 11.16 22.07
C ALA A 409 18.47 11.53 20.83
N PRO A 410 18.58 12.77 20.32
CA PRO A 410 18.07 13.13 19.03
C PRO A 410 18.58 12.17 17.96
N ILE A 411 17.70 11.81 17.04
CA ILE A 411 18.04 10.91 15.95
C ILE A 411 18.48 11.75 14.75
N ARG A 412 19.56 11.34 14.11
CA ARG A 412 19.97 11.77 12.77
C ARG A 412 19.82 10.60 11.83
N ALA A 413 19.46 10.85 10.59
CA ALA A 413 19.37 9.84 9.55
C ALA A 413 20.34 10.15 8.41
N GLU A 414 20.99 9.10 7.94
CA GLU A 414 21.66 9.07 6.64
C GLU A 414 20.89 8.10 5.78
N ILE A 415 20.34 8.58 4.66
CA ILE A 415 19.62 7.76 3.70
C ILE A 415 20.51 7.66 2.46
N ARG A 416 20.87 6.45 2.10
CA ARG A 416 21.60 6.15 0.85
C ARG A 416 20.66 5.40 -0.08
N VAL A 417 20.67 5.80 -1.33
CA VAL A 417 20.02 5.08 -2.42
C VAL A 417 21.13 4.63 -3.34
N THR A 418 21.37 3.33 -3.39
CA THR A 418 22.47 2.74 -4.17
C THR A 418 21.85 1.98 -5.33
N SER A 419 22.27 2.27 -6.56
CA SER A 419 21.87 1.56 -7.77
C SER A 419 22.40 0.12 -7.79
N GLU A 420 21.93 -0.70 -8.73
CA GLU A 420 22.34 -2.12 -8.84
C GLU A 420 23.85 -2.28 -9.08
N ASP A 421 24.46 -1.34 -9.79
CA ASP A 421 25.91 -1.27 -10.04
C ASP A 421 26.73 -0.74 -8.86
N GLY A 422 26.11 -0.47 -7.71
CA GLY A 422 26.76 -0.04 -6.48
C GLY A 422 27.07 1.45 -6.39
N VAL A 423 26.52 2.28 -7.28
CA VAL A 423 26.74 3.73 -7.28
C VAL A 423 25.71 4.41 -6.37
N ASP A 424 26.17 5.24 -5.44
CA ASP A 424 25.29 6.05 -4.60
C ASP A 424 24.68 7.21 -5.41
N GLN A 425 23.36 7.36 -5.29
CA GLN A 425 22.63 8.42 -5.98
C GLN A 425 22.48 9.65 -5.07
N ALA A 426 22.53 10.82 -5.67
CA ALA A 426 22.15 12.05 -4.98
C ALA A 426 20.62 12.12 -4.83
N VAL A 427 20.15 12.21 -3.60
CA VAL A 427 18.73 12.24 -3.26
C VAL A 427 18.43 13.37 -2.29
N SER A 428 17.24 13.92 -2.39
CA SER A 428 16.71 14.81 -1.36
C SER A 428 16.19 13.97 -0.19
N THR A 429 16.63 14.29 1.03
CA THR A 429 16.25 13.52 2.22
C THR A 429 15.68 14.44 3.29
N SER A 430 14.70 13.92 4.03
CA SER A 430 14.16 14.59 5.21
C SER A 430 14.03 13.64 6.39
N LEU A 431 14.08 14.21 7.59
CA LEU A 431 13.89 13.50 8.86
C LEU A 431 13.09 14.36 9.82
N SER A 432 12.07 13.78 10.42
CA SER A 432 11.33 14.40 11.51
C SER A 432 10.92 13.37 12.55
N GLU A 433 10.80 13.80 13.82
CA GLU A 433 10.25 12.98 14.90
C GLU A 433 9.13 13.76 15.59
N SER A 434 7.94 13.16 15.65
CA SER A 434 6.78 13.76 16.32
C SER A 434 5.84 12.69 16.88
N LYS A 435 5.33 12.93 18.10
CA LYS A 435 4.33 12.08 18.77
C LYS A 435 4.70 10.58 18.80
N GLY A 436 6.00 10.27 19.00
CA GLY A 436 6.51 8.91 19.08
C GLY A 436 6.69 8.21 17.70
N TRP A 437 6.58 8.95 16.61
CA TRP A 437 6.84 8.46 15.27
C TRP A 437 8.02 9.20 14.64
N LEU A 438 8.94 8.44 14.09
CA LEU A 438 10.04 8.89 13.27
C LEU A 438 9.60 8.78 11.81
N ARG A 439 9.84 9.84 11.04
CA ARG A 439 9.54 9.90 9.61
C ARG A 439 10.81 10.24 8.84
N LEU A 440 11.08 9.43 7.82
CA LEU A 440 12.21 9.61 6.91
C LEU A 440 11.69 9.56 5.49
N SER A 441 12.21 10.42 4.62
CA SER A 441 11.88 10.36 3.21
C SER A 441 13.12 10.53 2.33
N ALA A 442 13.10 9.90 1.16
CA ALA A 442 14.03 10.08 0.07
C ALA A 442 13.27 10.35 -1.23
N ARG A 443 13.71 11.34 -1.99
CA ARG A 443 13.05 11.80 -3.21
C ARG A 443 14.03 11.97 -4.36
N GLY A 444 13.55 11.75 -5.58
CA GLY A 444 14.25 12.10 -6.80
C GLY A 444 15.30 11.11 -7.28
N PHE A 445 15.35 9.90 -6.72
CA PHE A 445 16.26 8.86 -7.19
C PHE A 445 15.78 8.22 -8.50
N HIS A 446 16.72 7.64 -9.24
CA HIS A 446 16.43 6.87 -10.45
C HIS A 446 16.19 5.40 -10.12
N PHE A 447 15.36 4.77 -10.93
CA PHE A 447 15.13 3.34 -10.81
C PHE A 447 16.11 2.56 -11.69
N SER A 448 16.91 1.73 -11.06
CA SER A 448 17.70 0.63 -11.62
C SER A 448 17.87 -0.40 -10.51
N ARG A 449 16.75 -0.87 -9.92
CA ARG A 449 16.71 -1.72 -8.73
C ARG A 449 17.48 -1.12 -7.54
N PRO A 450 17.20 0.11 -7.14
CA PRO A 450 17.94 0.72 -6.06
C PRO A 450 17.67 0.00 -4.73
N THR A 451 18.72 -0.11 -3.93
CA THR A 451 18.63 -0.47 -2.52
C THR A 451 18.64 0.81 -1.69
N ILE A 452 17.61 1.00 -0.90
CA ILE A 452 17.50 2.13 0.01
C ILE A 452 18.01 1.67 1.36
N ALA A 453 19.08 2.31 1.84
CA ALA A 453 19.68 2.03 3.14
C ALA A 453 19.53 3.23 4.07
N VAL A 454 18.86 3.02 5.19
CA VAL A 454 18.66 4.04 6.23
C VAL A 454 19.55 3.70 7.42
N LYS A 455 20.47 4.60 7.75
CA LYS A 455 21.31 4.52 8.94
C LYS A 455 20.92 5.62 9.90
N LEU A 456 20.52 5.25 11.10
CA LEU A 456 20.23 6.20 12.17
C LEU A 456 21.43 6.33 13.09
N THR A 457 21.70 7.56 13.50
CA THR A 457 22.73 7.87 14.49
C THR A 457 22.12 8.73 15.59
N SER A 458 22.62 8.62 16.81
CA SER A 458 22.24 9.51 17.89
C SER A 458 23.15 10.74 17.88
N GLU A 459 22.57 11.93 18.02
CA GLU A 459 23.34 13.08 18.45
C GLU A 459 23.70 12.91 19.92
N SER A 460 24.97 12.74 20.19
CA SER A 460 25.45 12.91 21.56
C SER A 460 25.40 14.40 21.90
N ARG A 461 24.38 14.85 22.65
CA ARG A 461 24.43 16.18 23.22
C ARG A 461 25.51 16.17 24.31
N ASP A 462 26.52 17.03 24.14
CA ASP A 462 27.44 17.33 25.20
C ASP A 462 26.66 17.83 26.40
N ARG A 463 26.71 17.09 27.49
CA ARG A 463 26.16 17.51 28.78
C ARG A 463 27.19 18.35 29.49
N VAL A 464 26.76 19.43 30.10
CA VAL A 464 27.60 20.26 30.95
C VAL A 464 27.44 19.76 32.39
N LEU A 465 28.50 19.21 32.96
CA LEU A 465 28.56 18.86 34.35
C LEU A 465 29.33 19.94 35.10
N VAL A 466 28.72 20.53 36.13
CA VAL A 466 29.39 21.48 36.99
C VAL A 466 30.05 20.68 38.15
N CYS A 467 31.34 20.82 38.25
CA CYS A 467 32.15 20.17 39.29
C CYS A 467 32.69 21.20 40.29
N THR A 468 32.75 20.86 41.58
CA THR A 468 33.28 21.73 42.64
C THR A 468 34.45 21.08 43.36
N LYS A 469 35.40 21.91 43.79
CA LYS A 469 36.49 21.54 44.69
C LYS A 469 36.73 22.72 45.62
N GLY A 470 36.21 22.63 46.86
CA GLY A 470 36.13 23.76 47.78
C GLY A 470 35.27 24.87 47.17
N GLU A 471 35.73 26.10 47.18
CA GLU A 471 35.02 27.24 46.56
C GLU A 471 35.19 27.37 45.04
N LYS A 472 35.96 26.48 44.41
CA LYS A 472 36.23 26.53 42.99
C LYS A 472 35.20 25.68 42.21
N THR A 473 34.66 26.25 41.14
CA THR A 473 33.77 25.56 40.21
C THR A 473 34.42 25.38 38.83
N LYS A 474 34.13 24.27 38.18
CA LYS A 474 34.59 23.98 36.80
C LYS A 474 33.46 23.33 36.00
N LYS A 475 33.21 23.84 34.81
CA LYS A 475 32.29 23.19 33.83
C LYS A 475 33.10 22.18 33.05
N VAL A 476 32.59 20.94 32.98
CA VAL A 476 33.12 19.85 32.13
C VAL A 476 32.05 19.51 31.13
N THR A 477 32.36 19.62 29.85
CA THR A 477 31.44 19.37 28.75
C THR A 477 31.82 18.05 28.07
N GLY A 478 30.84 17.24 27.72
CA GLY A 478 31.03 16.00 26.99
C GLY A 478 29.79 15.11 27.04
N VAL A 479 29.78 14.01 26.28
CA VAL A 479 28.64 13.10 26.16
C VAL A 479 28.28 12.43 27.51
N LYS A 480 29.29 12.05 28.28
CA LYS A 480 29.20 11.52 29.66
C LYS A 480 30.28 12.21 30.52
N PRO A 481 30.12 13.52 30.81
CA PRO A 481 31.15 14.26 31.51
C PRO A 481 31.31 13.69 32.89
N LYS A 482 32.57 13.53 33.31
CA LYS A 482 32.92 13.12 34.65
C LYS A 482 33.76 14.22 35.28
N CYS A 483 33.53 14.45 36.54
CA CYS A 483 34.39 15.38 37.28
C CYS A 483 35.84 14.88 37.35
N PRO A 484 36.82 15.78 37.16
CA PRO A 484 38.24 15.43 37.31
C PRO A 484 38.54 14.89 38.73
N LYS A 485 39.62 14.14 38.82
CA LYS A 485 40.02 13.57 40.10
C LYS A 485 40.13 14.65 41.20
N GLY A 486 39.43 14.45 42.30
CA GLY A 486 39.34 15.40 43.41
C GLY A 486 38.31 16.51 43.27
N TRP A 487 37.41 16.45 42.27
CA TRP A 487 36.25 17.30 42.11
C TRP A 487 34.97 16.52 42.28
N SER A 488 33.95 17.10 42.87
CA SER A 488 32.63 16.48 43.07
C SER A 488 31.56 17.14 42.17
N PRO A 489 30.58 16.38 41.62
CA PRO A 489 29.51 16.99 40.88
C PRO A 489 28.60 17.83 41.79
N VAL A 490 28.21 19.00 41.31
CA VAL A 490 27.16 19.80 41.94
C VAL A 490 25.84 19.09 41.64
N ARG A 491 25.12 18.62 42.65
CA ARG A 491 23.74 18.14 42.48
C ARG A 491 22.82 19.35 42.35
N PRO A 492 21.85 19.31 41.39
CA PRO A 492 20.87 20.38 41.24
C PRO A 492 20.00 20.55 42.46
#